data_94c4b2da451a167657dc711f4afb947c
#
_entry.id   94c4b2da451a167657dc711f4afb947c
#
_cell.length_a   1.000
_cell.length_b   1.000
_cell.length_c   1.000
_cell.angle_alpha   90.00
_cell.angle_beta   90.00
_cell.angle_gamma   90.00
#
_symmetry.space_group_name_H-M   'P 1'
#
loop_
_entity.id
_entity.type
_entity.pdbx_description
1 polymer ?
#
loop_
_entity_poly.entity_id
_entity_poly.type
_entity_poly.pdbx_seq_one_letter_code
_entity_poly.pdbx_strand_id
1 'polypeptide(L)'
;RFTPFVRYYETAKRTLCIDHHVSNKGFGDVCYVESDACSAAEAIFKLLDEKKINQQCAECLYTGIVHDTGVFKHSNTTRESMTIAGILIEKGARPSFVIDETFYKKTLTQNKLLGYALLNMKQFAGGRITHTLLTKEDFDRFGASKMDTDGIVDQLRLTSGTEVAFFMYQAGEDNYKISLRANDIVNVSEIACSHGGGGHVKAAGCNMSGDPEKIVAEIVADIEKQLG
;
A
#
# COMPACT_ATOMS: atom_id res chain seq x y z
N ARG A 1 4.15 -14.17 -3.76
CA ARG A 1 4.70 -13.08 -2.92
C ARG A 1 5.99 -13.47 -2.19
N PHE A 2 6.24 -14.74 -1.87
CA PHE A 2 7.46 -15.19 -1.20
C PHE A 2 8.49 -15.85 -2.16
N THR A 3 8.42 -15.56 -3.44
CA THR A 3 9.31 -16.12 -4.48
C THR A 3 10.80 -16.11 -4.11
N PRO A 4 11.37 -15.06 -3.49
CA PRO A 4 12.77 -15.07 -3.09
C PRO A 4 13.11 -16.11 -2.00
N PHE A 5 12.11 -16.59 -1.27
CA PHE A 5 12.24 -17.50 -0.13
C PHE A 5 11.70 -18.91 -0.42
N VAL A 6 11.24 -19.19 -1.65
CA VAL A 6 10.60 -20.46 -2.02
C VAL A 6 11.46 -21.67 -1.67
N ARG A 7 12.79 -21.56 -1.79
CA ARG A 7 13.75 -22.61 -1.44
C ARG A 7 13.60 -23.11 0.02
N TYR A 8 13.27 -22.21 0.94
CA TYR A 8 13.08 -22.60 2.35
C TYR A 8 11.80 -23.40 2.55
N TYR A 9 10.76 -23.06 1.79
CA TYR A 9 9.52 -23.81 1.77
C TYR A 9 9.71 -25.20 1.17
N GLU A 10 10.39 -25.33 0.03
CA GLU A 10 10.61 -26.58 -0.68
C GLU A 10 11.53 -27.56 0.09
N THR A 11 12.43 -27.03 0.91
CA THR A 11 13.37 -27.85 1.71
C THR A 11 12.88 -28.11 3.14
N ALA A 12 11.77 -27.51 3.55
CA ALA A 12 11.24 -27.69 4.89
C ALA A 12 10.65 -29.09 5.07
N LYS A 13 10.88 -29.68 6.26
CA LYS A 13 10.31 -30.99 6.63
C LYS A 13 8.80 -30.93 6.86
N ARG A 14 8.29 -29.79 7.29
CA ARG A 14 6.87 -29.45 7.48
C ARG A 14 6.65 -28.00 7.19
N THR A 15 5.49 -27.69 6.67
CA THR A 15 5.09 -26.35 6.26
C THR A 15 3.77 -25.96 6.89
N LEU A 16 3.68 -24.70 7.35
CA LEU A 16 2.47 -24.09 7.88
C LEU A 16 2.17 -22.82 7.07
N CYS A 17 0.96 -22.71 6.56
CA CYS A 17 0.42 -21.52 5.95
C CYS A 17 -0.59 -20.86 6.91
N ILE A 18 -0.36 -19.60 7.28
CA ILE A 18 -1.33 -18.78 7.97
C ILE A 18 -1.54 -17.53 7.10
N ASP A 19 -2.78 -17.26 6.72
CA ASP A 19 -3.11 -16.15 5.82
C ASP A 19 -4.53 -15.63 6.06
N HIS A 20 -4.81 -14.42 5.55
CA HIS A 20 -6.14 -13.80 5.56
C HIS A 20 -6.63 -13.41 4.15
N HIS A 21 -5.85 -13.68 3.10
CA HIS A 21 -6.27 -13.34 1.74
C HIS A 21 -7.33 -14.30 1.20
N VAL A 22 -8.47 -13.77 0.77
CA VAL A 22 -9.58 -14.53 0.14
C VAL A 22 -9.10 -15.35 -1.07
N SER A 23 -8.09 -14.85 -1.80
CA SER A 23 -7.53 -15.52 -2.98
C SER A 23 -6.62 -16.70 -2.65
N ASN A 24 -6.22 -16.88 -1.38
CA ASN A 24 -5.37 -18.00 -0.96
C ASN A 24 -6.22 -19.26 -0.83
N LYS A 25 -5.97 -20.23 -1.69
CA LYS A 25 -6.66 -21.55 -1.69
C LYS A 25 -6.05 -22.56 -0.71
N GLY A 26 -5.05 -22.12 0.07
CA GLY A 26 -4.27 -22.97 0.95
C GLY A 26 -3.10 -23.66 0.27
N PHE A 27 -1.99 -23.75 0.97
CA PHE A 27 -0.80 -24.54 0.61
C PHE A 27 -0.06 -24.96 1.87
N GLY A 28 0.83 -25.94 1.74
CA GLY A 28 1.58 -26.50 2.87
C GLY A 28 0.89 -27.69 3.52
N ASP A 29 1.58 -28.31 4.51
CA ASP A 29 1.08 -29.49 5.23
C ASP A 29 -0.05 -29.14 6.18
N VAL A 30 -0.02 -27.93 6.75
CA VAL A 30 -1.08 -27.35 7.58
C VAL A 30 -1.42 -25.97 7.04
N CYS A 31 -2.70 -25.68 6.90
CA CYS A 31 -3.16 -24.40 6.40
C CYS A 31 -4.29 -23.84 7.26
N TYR A 32 -4.11 -22.57 7.68
CA TYR A 32 -5.12 -21.77 8.36
C TYR A 32 -5.32 -20.45 7.60
N VAL A 33 -6.43 -20.37 6.87
CA VAL A 33 -6.81 -19.16 6.13
C VAL A 33 -8.08 -18.60 6.75
N GLU A 34 -7.99 -17.38 7.28
CA GLU A 34 -9.10 -16.66 7.89
C GLU A 34 -9.39 -15.37 7.12
N SER A 35 -10.23 -15.48 6.12
CA SER A 35 -10.54 -14.37 5.19
C SER A 35 -11.28 -13.20 5.83
N ASP A 36 -11.92 -13.42 6.98
CA ASP A 36 -12.64 -12.38 7.73
C ASP A 36 -11.72 -11.61 8.69
N ALA A 37 -10.51 -12.11 8.96
CA ALA A 37 -9.52 -11.42 9.77
C ALA A 37 -9.01 -10.17 9.05
N CYS A 38 -8.84 -9.07 9.76
CA CYS A 38 -8.32 -7.82 9.21
C CYS A 38 -6.87 -7.94 8.72
N SER A 39 -6.11 -8.91 9.26
CA SER A 39 -4.70 -9.14 8.95
C SER A 39 -4.29 -10.57 9.29
N ALA A 40 -3.17 -11.02 8.73
CA ALA A 40 -2.56 -12.28 9.15
C ALA A 40 -2.15 -12.25 10.64
N ALA A 41 -1.85 -11.07 11.20
CA ALA A 41 -1.54 -10.92 12.62
C ALA A 41 -2.76 -11.20 13.52
N GLU A 42 -3.97 -10.82 13.10
CA GLU A 42 -5.21 -11.19 13.77
C GLU A 42 -5.43 -12.71 13.72
N ALA A 43 -5.26 -13.32 12.55
CA ALA A 43 -5.37 -14.77 12.39
C ALA A 43 -4.36 -15.52 13.29
N ILE A 44 -3.11 -15.03 13.39
CA ILE A 44 -2.09 -15.59 14.27
C ILE A 44 -2.50 -15.42 15.74
N PHE A 45 -2.99 -14.24 16.16
CA PHE A 45 -3.42 -13.99 17.53
C PHE A 45 -4.44 -15.04 18.01
N LYS A 46 -5.42 -15.40 17.16
CA LYS A 46 -6.45 -16.40 17.45
C LYS A 46 -5.90 -17.82 17.70
N LEU A 47 -4.71 -18.11 17.20
CA LEU A 47 -4.03 -19.39 17.36
C LEU A 47 -3.11 -19.43 18.60
N LEU A 48 -2.79 -18.29 19.17
CA LEU A 48 -1.84 -18.19 20.29
C LEU A 48 -2.54 -18.36 21.64
N ASP A 49 -1.82 -18.93 22.60
CA ASP A 49 -2.19 -18.84 24.01
C ASP A 49 -1.89 -17.39 24.48
N GLU A 50 -2.95 -16.63 24.75
CA GLU A 50 -2.84 -15.22 25.16
C GLU A 50 -1.90 -15.03 26.37
N LYS A 51 -1.84 -16.01 27.30
CA LYS A 51 -0.96 -15.94 28.48
C LYS A 51 0.53 -15.96 28.12
N LYS A 52 0.88 -16.43 26.92
CA LYS A 52 2.26 -16.53 26.44
C LYS A 52 2.68 -15.33 25.58
N ILE A 53 1.77 -14.41 25.29
CA ILE A 53 2.07 -13.20 24.54
C ILE A 53 2.83 -12.25 25.46
N ASN A 54 4.12 -12.07 25.20
CA ASN A 54 4.95 -11.05 25.83
C ASN A 54 4.87 -9.73 25.07
N GLN A 55 5.48 -8.67 25.59
CA GLN A 55 5.47 -7.34 24.99
C GLN A 55 5.96 -7.34 23.52
N GLN A 56 7.06 -8.01 23.22
CA GLN A 56 7.61 -8.06 21.86
C GLN A 56 6.66 -8.71 20.86
N CYS A 57 6.05 -9.84 21.26
CA CYS A 57 5.03 -10.50 20.47
C CYS A 57 3.80 -9.59 20.28
N ALA A 58 3.37 -8.91 21.33
CA ALA A 58 2.26 -7.97 21.29
C ALA A 58 2.54 -6.80 20.32
N GLU A 59 3.74 -6.23 20.34
CA GLU A 59 4.13 -5.16 19.40
C GLU A 59 4.15 -5.65 17.96
N CYS A 60 4.66 -6.86 17.68
CA CYS A 60 4.66 -7.43 16.32
C CYS A 60 3.23 -7.65 15.80
N LEU A 61 2.35 -8.25 16.61
CA LEU A 61 0.96 -8.48 16.23
C LEU A 61 0.20 -7.16 16.06
N TYR A 62 0.39 -6.21 16.97
CA TYR A 62 -0.19 -4.87 16.88
C TYR A 62 0.25 -4.15 15.59
N THR A 63 1.53 -4.25 15.24
CA THR A 63 2.08 -3.67 13.99
C THR A 63 1.36 -4.25 12.77
N GLY A 64 1.17 -5.57 12.69
CA GLY A 64 0.47 -6.20 11.57
C GLY A 64 -0.98 -5.74 11.45
N ILE A 65 -1.71 -5.64 12.56
CA ILE A 65 -3.09 -5.13 12.58
C ILE A 65 -3.13 -3.66 12.14
N VAL A 66 -2.26 -2.81 12.68
CA VAL A 66 -2.19 -1.37 12.34
C VAL A 66 -1.91 -1.16 10.85
N HIS A 67 -0.97 -1.92 10.27
CA HIS A 67 -0.62 -1.77 8.86
C HIS A 67 -1.75 -2.20 7.93
N ASP A 68 -2.33 -3.37 8.14
CA ASP A 68 -3.40 -3.89 7.27
C ASP A 68 -4.73 -3.14 7.41
N THR A 69 -4.98 -2.52 8.56
CA THR A 69 -6.15 -1.65 8.78
C THR A 69 -5.90 -0.18 8.43
N GLY A 70 -4.68 0.18 8.04
CA GLY A 70 -4.30 1.57 7.77
C GLY A 70 -4.54 2.46 9.00
N VAL A 71 -4.02 2.04 10.16
CA VAL A 71 -4.25 2.68 11.46
C VAL A 71 -5.74 2.72 11.81
N PHE A 72 -6.42 1.57 11.65
CA PHE A 72 -7.85 1.38 11.91
C PHE A 72 -8.79 2.26 11.05
N LYS A 73 -8.33 2.69 9.88
CA LYS A 73 -9.09 3.55 8.96
C LYS A 73 -9.83 2.75 7.88
N HIS A 74 -9.31 1.60 7.48
CA HIS A 74 -9.85 0.83 6.37
C HIS A 74 -11.12 0.07 6.79
N SER A 75 -11.94 -0.32 5.79
CA SER A 75 -13.22 -1.02 5.98
C SER A 75 -13.09 -2.41 6.59
N ASN A 76 -11.90 -3.02 6.60
CA ASN A 76 -11.60 -4.26 7.29
C ASN A 76 -11.36 -4.09 8.80
N THR A 77 -11.45 -2.86 9.33
CA THR A 77 -11.45 -2.61 10.78
C THR A 77 -12.76 -3.09 11.39
N THR A 78 -12.68 -4.04 12.30
CA THR A 78 -13.84 -4.67 12.95
C THR A 78 -13.80 -4.46 14.46
N ARG A 79 -14.94 -4.77 15.14
CA ARG A 79 -14.96 -4.83 16.60
C ARG A 79 -13.91 -5.81 17.13
N GLU A 80 -13.70 -6.93 16.45
CA GLU A 80 -12.74 -7.95 16.85
C GLU A 80 -11.31 -7.43 16.77
N SER A 81 -10.93 -6.81 15.64
CA SER A 81 -9.59 -6.21 15.48
C SER A 81 -9.28 -5.15 16.53
N MET A 82 -10.28 -4.32 16.89
CA MET A 82 -10.15 -3.31 17.96
C MET A 82 -10.03 -3.95 19.34
N THR A 83 -10.78 -5.05 19.60
CA THR A 83 -10.68 -5.79 20.87
C THR A 83 -9.31 -6.42 21.02
N ILE A 84 -8.81 -7.08 19.98
CA ILE A 84 -7.46 -7.68 19.98
C ILE A 84 -6.40 -6.59 20.17
N ALA A 85 -6.52 -5.46 19.47
CA ALA A 85 -5.61 -4.34 19.66
C ALA A 85 -5.58 -3.85 21.12
N GLY A 86 -6.74 -3.76 21.78
CA GLY A 86 -6.84 -3.45 23.21
C GLY A 86 -6.09 -4.45 24.09
N ILE A 87 -6.28 -5.75 23.87
CA ILE A 87 -5.56 -6.82 24.57
C ILE A 87 -4.04 -6.69 24.38
N LEU A 88 -3.61 -6.42 23.13
CA LEU A 88 -2.19 -6.26 22.83
C LEU A 88 -1.58 -5.05 23.55
N ILE A 89 -2.33 -3.96 23.71
CA ILE A 89 -1.93 -2.79 24.50
C ILE A 89 -1.77 -3.17 25.98
N GLU A 90 -2.71 -3.94 26.54
CA GLU A 90 -2.60 -4.47 27.91
C GLU A 90 -1.38 -5.38 28.10
N LYS A 91 -0.96 -6.08 27.04
CA LYS A 91 0.28 -6.89 26.99
C LYS A 91 1.55 -6.06 26.79
N GLY A 92 1.42 -4.74 26.72
CA GLY A 92 2.55 -3.81 26.66
C GLY A 92 2.94 -3.34 25.25
N ALA A 93 2.12 -3.61 24.22
CA ALA A 93 2.32 -2.95 22.93
C ALA A 93 2.22 -1.43 23.10
N ARG A 94 3.08 -0.70 22.41
CA ARG A 94 3.18 0.78 22.50
C ARG A 94 2.61 1.43 21.24
N PRO A 95 1.31 1.78 21.20
CA PRO A 95 0.64 2.28 20.00
C PRO A 95 1.36 3.45 19.33
N SER A 96 1.66 4.50 20.08
CA SER A 96 2.33 5.70 19.54
C SER A 96 3.68 5.33 18.91
N PHE A 97 4.50 4.53 19.62
CA PHE A 97 5.79 4.10 19.10
C PHE A 97 5.65 3.30 17.80
N VAL A 98 4.75 2.30 17.78
CA VAL A 98 4.53 1.46 16.60
C VAL A 98 4.04 2.31 15.43
N ILE A 99 3.02 3.14 15.64
CA ILE A 99 2.41 3.94 14.58
C ILE A 99 3.41 4.98 14.04
N ASP A 100 4.11 5.69 14.93
CA ASP A 100 5.06 6.72 14.52
C ASP A 100 6.25 6.12 13.75
N GLU A 101 6.90 5.07 14.31
CA GLU A 101 8.11 4.50 13.71
C GLU A 101 7.85 3.70 12.43
N THR A 102 6.65 3.12 12.27
CA THR A 102 6.39 2.21 11.15
C THR A 102 5.44 2.77 10.09
N PHE A 103 4.64 3.80 10.42
CA PHE A 103 3.62 4.33 9.51
C PHE A 103 3.80 5.80 9.17
N TYR A 104 4.09 6.66 10.17
CA TYR A 104 4.13 8.12 9.96
C TYR A 104 5.53 8.70 9.79
N LYS A 105 6.55 8.11 10.40
CA LYS A 105 7.90 8.67 10.38
C LYS A 105 8.49 8.67 8.97
N LYS A 106 8.94 9.83 8.54
CA LYS A 106 9.54 10.04 7.23
C LYS A 106 10.91 10.71 7.40
N THR A 107 11.83 10.40 6.52
CA THR A 107 13.12 11.09 6.45
C THR A 107 12.94 12.52 5.93
N LEU A 108 13.93 13.37 6.16
CA LEU A 108 13.93 14.72 5.61
C LEU A 108 13.86 14.71 4.07
N THR A 109 14.54 13.77 3.43
CA THR A 109 14.51 13.56 1.97
C THR A 109 13.10 13.21 1.50
N GLN A 110 12.43 12.26 2.16
CA GLN A 110 11.03 11.90 1.84
C GLN A 110 10.09 13.09 1.99
N ASN A 111 10.21 13.86 3.07
CA ASN A 111 9.38 15.04 3.30
C ASN A 111 9.62 16.14 2.25
N LYS A 112 10.88 16.39 1.87
CA LYS A 112 11.21 17.35 0.81
C LYS A 112 10.65 16.91 -0.54
N LEU A 113 10.82 15.64 -0.90
CA LEU A 113 10.32 15.08 -2.14
C LEU A 113 8.79 15.12 -2.21
N LEU A 114 8.11 14.74 -1.11
CA LEU A 114 6.66 14.84 -0.97
C LEU A 114 6.19 16.30 -1.11
N GLY A 115 6.82 17.24 -0.41
CA GLY A 115 6.48 18.66 -0.51
C GLY A 115 6.61 19.18 -1.95
N TYR A 116 7.68 18.82 -2.65
CA TYR A 116 7.88 19.16 -4.04
C TYR A 116 6.82 18.53 -4.96
N ALA A 117 6.51 17.25 -4.76
CA ALA A 117 5.48 16.54 -5.50
C ALA A 117 4.09 17.21 -5.36
N LEU A 118 3.73 17.62 -4.14
CA LEU A 118 2.46 18.31 -3.86
C LEU A 118 2.41 19.71 -4.46
N LEU A 119 3.51 20.47 -4.41
CA LEU A 119 3.61 21.82 -5.03
C LEU A 119 3.46 21.77 -6.55
N ASN A 120 3.93 20.70 -7.18
CA ASN A 120 3.86 20.50 -8.64
C ASN A 120 2.65 19.66 -9.08
N MET A 121 1.71 19.41 -8.18
CA MET A 121 0.50 18.65 -8.47
C MET A 121 -0.36 19.38 -9.52
N LYS A 122 -0.78 18.64 -10.54
CA LYS A 122 -1.74 19.08 -11.56
C LYS A 122 -3.10 18.44 -11.30
N GLN A 123 -4.15 19.14 -11.71
CA GLN A 123 -5.53 18.65 -11.59
C GLN A 123 -6.20 18.60 -12.97
N PHE A 124 -7.03 17.57 -13.17
CA PHE A 124 -7.84 17.37 -14.37
C PHE A 124 -9.29 17.07 -13.99
N ALA A 125 -10.20 17.05 -14.95
CA ALA A 125 -11.61 16.73 -14.77
C ALA A 125 -12.27 17.52 -13.60
N GLY A 126 -12.03 18.83 -13.55
CA GLY A 126 -12.59 19.68 -12.50
C GLY A 126 -12.06 19.40 -11.08
N GLY A 127 -10.85 18.87 -10.95
CA GLY A 127 -10.23 18.50 -9.67
C GLY A 127 -10.47 17.06 -9.23
N ARG A 128 -11.22 16.29 -10.00
CA ARG A 128 -11.49 14.86 -9.70
C ARG A 128 -10.29 13.96 -9.94
N ILE A 129 -9.30 14.42 -10.72
CA ILE A 129 -8.05 13.70 -10.97
C ILE A 129 -6.90 14.56 -10.49
N THR A 130 -6.00 14.00 -9.70
CA THR A 130 -4.74 14.64 -9.27
C THR A 130 -3.54 13.86 -9.77
N HIS A 131 -2.52 14.56 -10.20
CA HIS A 131 -1.32 13.96 -10.77
C HIS A 131 -0.06 14.75 -10.40
N THR A 132 1.05 14.05 -10.25
CA THR A 132 2.39 14.63 -10.24
C THR A 132 3.40 13.70 -10.93
N LEU A 133 4.40 14.32 -11.56
CA LEU A 133 5.54 13.64 -12.17
C LEU A 133 6.81 14.05 -11.43
N LEU A 134 7.66 13.07 -11.11
CA LEU A 134 9.04 13.29 -10.68
C LEU A 134 10.01 12.79 -11.76
N THR A 135 10.90 13.66 -12.19
CA THR A 135 11.96 13.35 -13.14
C THR A 135 13.21 12.82 -12.44
N LYS A 136 14.16 12.29 -13.21
CA LYS A 136 15.46 11.91 -12.67
C LYS A 136 16.20 13.10 -12.03
N GLU A 137 16.07 14.29 -12.63
CA GLU A 137 16.67 15.53 -12.10
C GLU A 137 16.10 15.90 -10.73
N ASP A 138 14.79 15.64 -10.50
CA ASP A 138 14.17 15.84 -9.19
C ASP A 138 14.76 14.89 -8.14
N PHE A 139 14.97 13.62 -8.48
CA PHE A 139 15.65 12.69 -7.58
C PHE A 139 17.06 13.13 -7.25
N ASP A 140 17.84 13.52 -8.25
CA ASP A 140 19.21 14.00 -8.07
C ASP A 140 19.25 15.27 -7.21
N ARG A 141 18.32 16.21 -7.44
CA ARG A 141 18.18 17.46 -6.67
C ARG A 141 17.96 17.25 -5.19
N PHE A 142 17.20 16.25 -4.81
CA PHE A 142 16.88 15.96 -3.42
C PHE A 142 17.77 14.87 -2.80
N GLY A 143 18.69 14.28 -3.57
CA GLY A 143 19.45 13.11 -3.14
C GLY A 143 18.54 11.92 -2.79
N ALA A 144 17.45 11.79 -3.54
CA ALA A 144 16.40 10.81 -3.30
C ALA A 144 16.54 9.57 -4.20
N SER A 145 15.90 8.49 -3.78
CA SER A 145 15.77 7.25 -4.51
C SER A 145 14.29 6.88 -4.72
N LYS A 146 14.02 5.85 -5.51
CA LYS A 146 12.67 5.32 -5.67
C LYS A 146 12.01 4.88 -4.36
N MET A 147 12.80 4.54 -3.33
CA MET A 147 12.28 4.17 -2.01
C MET A 147 11.72 5.37 -1.23
N ASP A 148 12.15 6.59 -1.59
CA ASP A 148 11.69 7.82 -0.96
C ASP A 148 10.34 8.32 -1.53
N THR A 149 9.78 7.64 -2.53
CA THR A 149 8.49 7.99 -3.15
C THR A 149 7.28 7.42 -2.43
N ASP A 150 7.51 6.58 -1.40
CA ASP A 150 6.43 5.91 -0.69
C ASP A 150 5.46 6.89 -0.02
N GLY A 151 4.16 6.68 -0.28
CA GLY A 151 3.08 7.51 0.24
C GLY A 151 2.76 8.76 -0.59
N ILE A 152 3.53 9.14 -1.64
CA ILE A 152 3.24 10.32 -2.46
C ILE A 152 1.85 10.21 -3.09
N VAL A 153 1.55 9.10 -3.77
CA VAL A 153 0.25 8.91 -4.43
C VAL A 153 -0.91 8.92 -3.44
N ASP A 154 -0.69 8.42 -2.23
CA ASP A 154 -1.73 8.41 -1.20
C ASP A 154 -2.01 9.83 -0.68
N GLN A 155 -1.01 10.70 -0.57
CA GLN A 155 -1.19 12.10 -0.23
C GLN A 155 -1.92 12.87 -1.33
N LEU A 156 -1.59 12.63 -2.61
CA LEU A 156 -2.35 13.21 -3.73
C LEU A 156 -3.83 12.84 -3.66
N ARG A 157 -4.13 11.56 -3.39
CA ARG A 157 -5.49 11.03 -3.28
C ARG A 157 -6.31 11.67 -2.16
N LEU A 158 -5.66 12.11 -1.09
CA LEU A 158 -6.33 12.77 0.04
C LEU A 158 -6.71 14.23 -0.23
N THR A 159 -6.36 14.78 -1.40
CA THR A 159 -6.82 16.11 -1.81
C THR A 159 -8.35 16.11 -1.95
N SER A 160 -9.01 17.07 -1.31
CA SER A 160 -10.48 17.18 -1.34
C SER A 160 -11.01 17.26 -2.77
N GLY A 161 -12.04 16.48 -3.08
CA GLY A 161 -12.63 16.39 -4.43
C GLY A 161 -11.94 15.41 -5.37
N THR A 162 -10.78 14.86 -5.01
CA THR A 162 -10.09 13.87 -5.83
C THR A 162 -10.79 12.52 -5.76
N GLU A 163 -11.14 11.97 -6.92
CA GLU A 163 -11.57 10.57 -7.07
C GLU A 163 -10.38 9.67 -7.39
N VAL A 164 -9.49 10.10 -8.30
CA VAL A 164 -8.30 9.34 -8.67
C VAL A 164 -7.07 10.18 -8.54
N ALA A 165 -6.05 9.63 -7.89
CA ALA A 165 -4.70 10.16 -7.93
C ALA A 165 -3.78 9.22 -8.70
N PHE A 166 -2.91 9.76 -9.53
CA PHE A 166 -1.80 9.00 -10.07
C PHE A 166 -0.48 9.74 -9.94
N PHE A 167 0.50 8.99 -9.52
CA PHE A 167 1.86 9.44 -9.34
C PHE A 167 2.74 8.77 -10.39
N MET A 168 3.53 9.55 -11.09
CA MET A 168 4.44 9.09 -12.11
C MET A 168 5.87 9.47 -11.74
N TYR A 169 6.82 8.56 -11.94
CA TYR A 169 8.24 8.91 -11.87
C TYR A 169 9.04 8.25 -12.98
N GLN A 170 10.08 8.95 -13.41
CA GLN A 170 11.01 8.47 -14.42
C GLN A 170 11.89 7.35 -13.86
N ALA A 171 11.72 6.13 -14.39
CA ALA A 171 12.44 4.93 -13.97
C ALA A 171 13.61 4.58 -14.90
N GLY A 172 13.64 5.15 -16.09
CA GLY A 172 14.67 5.01 -17.13
C GLY A 172 14.63 6.20 -18.07
N GLU A 173 15.38 6.19 -19.18
CA GLU A 173 15.48 7.31 -20.10
C GLU A 173 14.10 7.73 -20.61
N ASP A 174 13.32 6.79 -21.17
CA ASP A 174 11.96 7.01 -21.66
C ASP A 174 10.93 6.09 -20.96
N ASN A 175 11.23 5.65 -19.74
CA ASN A 175 10.38 4.72 -19.02
C ASN A 175 9.89 5.33 -17.70
N TYR A 176 8.60 5.21 -17.46
CA TYR A 176 7.93 5.80 -16.31
C TYR A 176 7.17 4.73 -15.52
N LYS A 177 7.35 4.74 -14.21
CA LYS A 177 6.52 3.97 -13.29
C LYS A 177 5.31 4.81 -12.90
N ILE A 178 4.11 4.19 -12.99
CA ILE A 178 2.85 4.84 -12.67
C ILE A 178 2.19 4.08 -11.51
N SER A 179 1.80 4.82 -10.49
CA SER A 179 1.03 4.31 -9.36
C SER A 179 -0.31 5.03 -9.33
N LEU A 180 -1.42 4.28 -9.28
CA LEU A 180 -2.78 4.81 -9.26
C LEU A 180 -3.48 4.46 -7.94
N ARG A 181 -4.29 5.39 -7.45
CA ARG A 181 -5.18 5.21 -6.30
C ARG A 181 -6.55 5.81 -6.61
N ALA A 182 -7.60 5.09 -6.26
CA ALA A 182 -8.99 5.59 -6.36
C ALA A 182 -9.66 5.63 -4.99
N ASN A 183 -10.62 6.55 -4.84
CA ASN A 183 -11.45 6.63 -3.64
C ASN A 183 -12.69 5.72 -3.77
N ASP A 184 -13.62 5.99 -4.69
CA ASP A 184 -14.94 5.37 -4.67
C ASP A 184 -15.33 4.63 -5.95
N ILE A 185 -15.39 5.30 -7.09
CA ILE A 185 -16.07 4.77 -8.29
C ILE A 185 -15.14 4.15 -9.32
N VAL A 186 -13.90 4.65 -9.44
CA VAL A 186 -12.99 4.21 -10.50
C VAL A 186 -12.27 2.91 -10.13
N ASN A 187 -12.20 1.99 -11.10
CA ASN A 187 -11.41 0.77 -11.04
C ASN A 187 -10.03 0.99 -11.67
N VAL A 188 -9.07 1.41 -10.88
CA VAL A 188 -7.70 1.65 -11.36
C VAL A 188 -6.95 0.38 -11.75
N SER A 189 -7.43 -0.81 -11.36
CA SER A 189 -6.85 -2.08 -11.81
C SER A 189 -7.08 -2.32 -13.29
N GLU A 190 -8.28 -2.01 -13.81
CA GLU A 190 -8.58 -2.12 -15.24
C GLU A 190 -7.69 -1.19 -16.07
N ILE A 191 -7.51 0.06 -15.61
CA ILE A 191 -6.61 1.03 -16.25
C ILE A 191 -5.17 0.51 -16.26
N ALA A 192 -4.66 0.04 -15.13
CA ALA A 192 -3.31 -0.49 -15.07
C ALA A 192 -3.13 -1.73 -15.97
N CYS A 193 -4.13 -2.63 -16.01
CA CYS A 193 -4.09 -3.83 -16.86
C CYS A 193 -4.08 -3.50 -18.35
N SER A 194 -4.82 -2.47 -18.82
CA SER A 194 -4.78 -2.03 -20.22
C SER A 194 -3.39 -1.56 -20.68
N HIS A 195 -2.56 -1.12 -19.72
CA HIS A 195 -1.16 -0.72 -19.93
C HIS A 195 -0.13 -1.79 -19.47
N GLY A 196 -0.54 -3.06 -19.41
CA GLY A 196 0.36 -4.18 -19.07
C GLY A 196 0.80 -4.25 -17.61
N GLY A 197 0.10 -3.55 -16.74
CA GLY A 197 0.29 -3.58 -15.29
C GLY A 197 -0.77 -4.39 -14.56
N GLY A 198 -1.11 -3.98 -13.33
CA GLY A 198 -2.13 -4.64 -12.53
C GLY A 198 -2.20 -4.11 -11.11
N GLY A 199 -3.09 -4.72 -10.33
CA GLY A 199 -3.30 -4.36 -8.93
C GLY A 199 -4.70 -4.70 -8.45
N HIS A 200 -5.17 -3.93 -7.48
CA HIS A 200 -6.51 -4.01 -6.93
C HIS A 200 -7.37 -2.85 -7.43
N VAL A 201 -8.69 -2.97 -7.31
CA VAL A 201 -9.67 -1.97 -7.75
C VAL A 201 -9.30 -0.53 -7.30
N LYS A 202 -8.78 -0.37 -6.08
CA LYS A 202 -8.44 0.94 -5.50
C LYS A 202 -6.94 1.29 -5.49
N ALA A 203 -6.08 0.35 -5.87
CA ALA A 203 -4.63 0.55 -5.86
C ALA A 203 -3.96 -0.32 -6.92
N ALA A 204 -3.44 0.30 -7.96
CA ALA A 204 -2.81 -0.40 -9.08
C ALA A 204 -1.59 0.36 -9.60
N GLY A 205 -0.85 -0.23 -10.52
CA GLY A 205 0.28 0.42 -11.16
C GLY A 205 0.71 -0.28 -12.45
N CYS A 206 1.35 0.49 -13.31
CA CYS A 206 1.91 0.03 -14.58
C CYS A 206 3.25 0.72 -14.86
N ASN A 207 3.89 0.30 -15.95
CA ASN A 207 5.02 1.02 -16.52
C ASN A 207 4.65 1.40 -17.95
N MET A 208 5.00 2.62 -18.35
CA MET A 208 4.77 3.09 -19.71
C MET A 208 6.05 3.75 -20.23
N SER A 209 6.26 3.70 -21.56
CA SER A 209 7.42 4.30 -22.22
C SER A 209 6.97 5.33 -23.24
N GLY A 210 7.75 6.40 -23.38
CA GLY A 210 7.53 7.47 -24.36
C GLY A 210 7.44 8.86 -23.76
N ASP A 211 6.77 9.76 -24.47
CA ASP A 211 6.57 11.14 -24.05
C ASP A 211 5.71 11.24 -22.79
N PRO A 212 6.20 11.83 -21.69
CA PRO A 212 5.46 11.89 -20.43
C PRO A 212 4.13 12.66 -20.52
N GLU A 213 4.03 13.68 -21.37
CA GLU A 213 2.79 14.45 -21.54
C GLU A 213 1.71 13.60 -22.24
N LYS A 214 2.11 12.77 -23.20
CA LYS A 214 1.20 11.83 -23.87
C LYS A 214 0.75 10.73 -22.91
N ILE A 215 1.67 10.19 -22.09
CA ILE A 215 1.34 9.21 -21.06
C ILE A 215 0.31 9.79 -20.08
N VAL A 216 0.53 11.01 -19.61
CA VAL A 216 -0.43 11.70 -18.73
C VAL A 216 -1.80 11.84 -19.39
N ALA A 217 -1.84 12.31 -20.65
CA ALA A 217 -3.09 12.49 -21.38
C ALA A 217 -3.85 11.15 -21.57
N GLU A 218 -3.15 10.07 -21.85
CA GLU A 218 -3.70 8.73 -22.02
C GLU A 218 -4.32 8.20 -20.71
N ILE A 219 -3.58 8.30 -19.60
CA ILE A 219 -4.09 7.87 -18.28
C ILE A 219 -5.30 8.73 -17.85
N VAL A 220 -5.26 10.05 -18.07
CA VAL A 220 -6.39 10.93 -17.79
C VAL A 220 -7.62 10.53 -18.62
N ALA A 221 -7.46 10.29 -19.92
CA ALA A 221 -8.57 9.86 -20.78
C ALA A 221 -9.17 8.53 -20.35
N ASP A 222 -8.35 7.56 -19.90
CA ASP A 222 -8.85 6.28 -19.39
C ASP A 222 -9.62 6.43 -18.06
N ILE A 223 -9.16 7.32 -17.19
CA ILE A 223 -9.88 7.63 -15.96
C ILE A 223 -11.21 8.33 -16.28
N GLU A 224 -11.22 9.31 -17.18
CA GLU A 224 -12.43 10.06 -17.56
C GLU A 224 -13.52 9.16 -18.16
N LYS A 225 -13.18 8.11 -18.89
CA LYS A 225 -14.15 7.11 -19.39
C LYS A 225 -14.96 6.44 -18.27
N GLN A 226 -14.36 6.27 -17.09
CA GLN A 226 -15.04 5.68 -15.93
C GLN A 226 -15.70 6.73 -15.03
N LEU A 227 -15.30 7.99 -15.15
CA LEU A 227 -15.88 9.07 -14.35
C LEU A 227 -17.26 9.52 -14.87
N GLY A 228 -17.56 9.28 -16.15
CA GLY A 228 -18.82 9.65 -16.81
C GLY A 228 -18.87 11.11 -17.24
#